data_a9e9b90e8445db80a54f0abdfd2e8c74
#
_entry.id   a9e9b90e8445db80a54f0abdfd2e8c74
#
_cell.length_a   1.000
_cell.length_b   1.000
_cell.length_c   1.000
_cell.angle_alpha   90.00
_cell.angle_beta   90.00
_cell.angle_gamma   90.00
#
_symmetry.space_group_name_H-M   'P 1'
#
loop_
_entity.id
_entity.type
_entity.pdbx_description
1 polymer ?
#
loop_
_entity_poly.entity_id
_entity_poly.type
_entity_poly.pdbx_seq_one_letter_code
_entity_poly.pdbx_strand_id
1 'polypeptide(L)'
;MTASPAPTELETRLSGRYRVERLLGRGGMGTVHLARDLQLDRLVAIKELPEEFANDPALRERFVREVKMAASFSHPNIVPVYAVEEQGNSLAFVMGFVEGESLAERVRRAGPLSAREAVRLLLDVAYALAYAHGRGVVHRDIKPDNIMIERATGRALLMDFGVARSIGAAPAVQPGMTRVGEVVGTPEYMSPEQATGEELDGRSDLYSLGLVAHFGVTGLVPFSGDSAARVLMRQLTETLPPLSSVRGDLPTALASAIDRCLAKSRSDRFANAGALIEALDAAQAAAPEVPLAVRLFAQEAETLGTIVAFVCFVALILLTTQATDVGVFDRLIPVVVMCSVLVGRILQTRAEVQRLLSQGFPVDAVIQGLRQTVDEREARRAQLRLDADVVQRRKRTVRIGVFMVLVSVVLVRSAFALRTGVPGDYRTPIPAAMMLFSGLICVGFGMVLLMRSPLRAPLFERIFRALWLGAPGRWFLRSAAPQSSADSVTDRSKALVVTTAALSAPDARLAALEARLARLENDLTAK
;
A
#
# COMPACT_ATOMS: atom_id res chain seq x y z
N MET A 1 38.14 19.04 16.38
CA MET A 1 37.75 18.02 17.37
C MET A 1 36.56 18.59 18.13
N THR A 2 35.35 18.26 17.71
CA THR A 2 34.13 18.64 18.45
C THR A 2 34.02 17.70 19.65
N ALA A 3 33.95 18.25 20.85
CA ALA A 3 33.78 17.51 22.09
C ALA A 3 32.55 16.62 21.97
N SER A 4 32.70 15.31 22.27
CA SER A 4 31.54 14.38 22.36
C SER A 4 30.62 14.94 23.45
N PRO A 5 29.31 15.05 23.20
CA PRO A 5 28.35 15.47 24.22
C PRO A 5 28.45 14.53 25.43
N ALA A 6 28.21 15.07 26.63
CA ALA A 6 28.22 14.28 27.87
C ALA A 6 27.23 13.09 27.73
N PRO A 7 27.61 11.90 28.24
CA PRO A 7 26.73 10.71 28.13
C PRO A 7 25.39 10.99 28.82
N THR A 8 24.31 10.53 28.17
CA THR A 8 22.98 10.61 28.76
C THR A 8 22.90 9.68 30.01
N GLU A 9 21.96 9.94 30.89
CA GLU A 9 21.74 9.08 32.07
C GLU A 9 21.53 7.60 31.68
N LEU A 10 20.84 7.34 30.58
CA LEU A 10 20.65 6.01 30.01
C LEU A 10 21.98 5.40 29.52
N GLU A 11 22.85 6.18 28.84
CA GLU A 11 24.15 5.69 28.38
C GLU A 11 25.06 5.29 29.54
N THR A 12 25.02 6.05 30.63
CA THR A 12 25.77 5.73 31.86
C THR A 12 25.27 4.44 32.48
N ARG A 13 23.96 4.24 32.53
CA ARG A 13 23.32 3.01 33.02
C ARG A 13 23.61 1.79 32.12
N LEU A 14 23.79 1.98 30.83
CA LEU A 14 24.10 0.90 29.88
C LEU A 14 25.60 0.61 29.74
N SER A 15 26.40 0.97 30.78
CA SER A 15 27.82 0.67 30.91
C SER A 15 28.68 1.14 29.71
N GLY A 16 28.26 2.19 29.00
CA GLY A 16 28.96 2.76 27.86
C GLY A 16 29.05 1.88 26.61
N ARG A 17 28.34 0.74 26.60
CA ARG A 17 28.26 -0.15 25.42
C ARG A 17 27.43 0.43 24.30
N TYR A 18 26.41 1.20 24.63
CA TYR A 18 25.48 1.79 23.67
C TYR A 18 25.57 3.31 23.72
N ARG A 19 25.59 3.92 22.54
CA ARG A 19 25.45 5.38 22.38
C ARG A 19 24.04 5.69 21.93
N VAL A 20 23.31 6.47 22.72
CA VAL A 20 21.94 6.89 22.38
C VAL A 20 22.00 7.98 21.31
N GLU A 21 21.33 7.77 20.17
CA GLU A 21 21.28 8.73 19.08
C GLU A 21 20.05 9.64 19.19
N ARG A 22 18.88 9.07 19.47
CA ARG A 22 17.63 9.83 19.61
C ARG A 22 16.51 9.01 20.22
N LEU A 23 15.49 9.70 20.70
CA LEU A 23 14.22 9.10 21.09
C LEU A 23 13.45 8.62 19.84
N LEU A 24 12.90 7.38 19.87
CA LEU A 24 12.02 6.83 18.85
C LEU A 24 10.55 7.01 19.25
N GLY A 25 10.22 6.78 20.53
CA GLY A 25 8.86 6.89 21.02
C GLY A 25 8.77 6.78 22.54
N ARG A 26 7.65 7.27 23.10
CA ARG A 26 7.30 7.15 24.50
C ARG A 26 5.83 6.69 24.60
N GLY A 27 5.56 5.71 25.44
CA GLY A 27 4.21 5.18 25.67
C GLY A 27 4.04 4.65 27.09
N GLY A 28 2.86 4.14 27.41
CA GLY A 28 2.56 3.58 28.73
C GLY A 28 3.42 2.37 29.12
N MET A 29 4.08 1.72 28.15
CA MET A 29 4.97 0.58 28.37
C MET A 29 6.46 0.96 28.35
N GLY A 30 6.80 2.25 28.49
CA GLY A 30 8.17 2.73 28.54
C GLY A 30 8.60 3.63 27.38
N THR A 31 9.89 3.80 27.30
CA THR A 31 10.53 4.71 26.34
C THR A 31 11.44 3.91 25.40
N VAL A 32 11.36 4.18 24.09
CA VAL A 32 12.18 3.51 23.08
C VAL A 32 13.17 4.50 22.50
N HIS A 33 14.45 4.14 22.52
CA HIS A 33 15.56 4.94 22.01
C HIS A 33 16.23 4.24 20.82
N LEU A 34 16.63 5.01 19.82
CA LEU A 34 17.62 4.59 18.84
C LEU A 34 19.00 4.72 19.45
N ALA A 35 19.78 3.67 19.39
CA ALA A 35 21.15 3.67 19.88
C ALA A 35 22.08 2.92 18.92
N ARG A 36 23.38 3.16 19.05
CA ARG A 36 24.43 2.42 18.36
C ARG A 36 25.13 1.49 19.35
N ASP A 37 25.13 0.20 19.06
CA ASP A 37 25.98 -0.79 19.74
C ASP A 37 27.44 -0.52 19.32
N LEU A 38 28.26 -0.02 20.25
CA LEU A 38 29.64 0.38 19.97
C LEU A 38 30.60 -0.81 19.77
N GLN A 39 30.20 -2.02 20.24
CA GLN A 39 31.01 -3.22 20.04
C GLN A 39 30.80 -3.82 18.64
N LEU A 40 29.57 -3.77 18.13
CA LEU A 40 29.22 -4.38 16.86
C LEU A 40 28.99 -3.36 15.74
N ASP A 41 29.15 -2.07 16.03
CA ASP A 41 28.93 -0.93 15.13
C ASP A 41 27.60 -1.01 14.35
N ARG A 42 26.52 -1.34 15.03
CA ARG A 42 25.17 -1.45 14.43
C ARG A 42 24.14 -0.62 15.17
N LEU A 43 23.10 -0.21 14.46
CA LEU A 43 21.93 0.44 15.06
C LEU A 43 21.05 -0.60 15.77
N VAL A 44 20.58 -0.23 16.95
CA VAL A 44 19.68 -1.01 17.80
C VAL A 44 18.56 -0.12 18.35
N ALA A 45 17.45 -0.71 18.71
CA ALA A 45 16.41 -0.06 19.49
C ALA A 45 16.52 -0.53 20.95
N ILE A 46 16.48 0.41 21.89
CA ILE A 46 16.53 0.11 23.32
C ILE A 46 15.22 0.56 23.93
N LYS A 47 14.46 -0.39 24.47
CA LYS A 47 13.21 -0.13 25.19
C LYS A 47 13.46 -0.19 26.68
N GLU A 48 13.34 0.97 27.33
CA GLU A 48 13.43 1.12 28.77
C GLU A 48 12.04 1.04 29.37
N LEU A 49 11.88 0.20 30.38
CA LEU A 49 10.61 0.04 31.10
C LEU A 49 10.42 1.11 32.16
N PRO A 50 9.16 1.43 32.51
CA PRO A 50 8.87 2.30 33.65
C PRO A 50 9.44 1.73 34.94
N GLU A 51 9.91 2.60 35.83
CA GLU A 51 10.50 2.22 37.13
C GLU A 51 9.55 1.38 38.00
N GLU A 52 8.26 1.58 37.88
CA GLU A 52 7.23 0.83 38.60
C GLU A 52 7.34 -0.69 38.33
N PHE A 53 7.72 -1.10 37.13
CA PHE A 53 7.92 -2.51 36.79
C PHE A 53 9.26 -3.06 37.28
N ALA A 54 10.27 -2.21 37.39
CA ALA A 54 11.59 -2.61 37.88
C ALA A 54 11.62 -2.76 39.40
N ASN A 55 10.72 -2.09 40.12
CA ASN A 55 10.63 -2.08 41.59
C ASN A 55 9.85 -3.28 42.17
N ASP A 56 9.05 -3.98 41.36
CA ASP A 56 8.35 -5.20 41.78
C ASP A 56 9.14 -6.46 41.37
N PRO A 57 9.72 -7.21 42.32
CA PRO A 57 10.54 -8.37 42.03
C PRO A 57 9.80 -9.46 41.22
N ALA A 58 8.52 -9.67 41.48
CA ALA A 58 7.72 -10.70 40.82
C ALA A 58 7.42 -10.29 39.36
N LEU A 59 7.12 -9.01 39.12
CA LEU A 59 6.92 -8.45 37.78
C LEU A 59 8.23 -8.48 36.99
N ARG A 60 9.34 -8.12 37.63
CA ARG A 60 10.68 -8.16 37.03
C ARG A 60 11.08 -9.58 36.58
N GLU A 61 10.96 -10.57 37.47
CA GLU A 61 11.29 -11.96 37.15
C GLU A 61 10.45 -12.50 35.98
N ARG A 62 9.15 -12.22 36.00
CA ARG A 62 8.24 -12.61 34.94
C ARG A 62 8.65 -11.95 33.61
N PHE A 63 8.93 -10.66 33.63
CA PHE A 63 9.40 -9.90 32.46
C PHE A 63 10.68 -10.50 31.87
N VAL A 64 11.72 -10.67 32.70
CA VAL A 64 13.01 -11.22 32.25
C VAL A 64 12.83 -12.60 31.62
N ARG A 65 11.95 -13.44 32.19
CA ARG A 65 11.63 -14.76 31.63
C ARG A 65 10.99 -14.64 30.25
N GLU A 66 10.04 -13.73 30.06
CA GLU A 66 9.37 -13.53 28.79
C GLU A 66 10.28 -12.91 27.72
N VAL A 67 11.10 -11.94 28.10
CA VAL A 67 12.12 -11.39 27.18
C VAL A 67 13.14 -12.46 26.77
N LYS A 68 13.61 -13.30 27.69
CA LYS A 68 14.49 -14.44 27.37
C LYS A 68 13.82 -15.41 26.40
N MET A 69 12.53 -15.65 26.52
CA MET A 69 11.79 -16.46 25.57
C MET A 69 11.72 -15.78 24.22
N ALA A 70 11.37 -14.48 24.15
CA ALA A 70 11.39 -13.72 22.90
C ALA A 70 12.79 -13.66 22.25
N ALA A 71 13.84 -13.57 23.07
CA ALA A 71 15.23 -13.59 22.59
C ALA A 71 15.65 -14.94 21.95
N SER A 72 14.93 -16.02 22.25
CA SER A 72 15.16 -17.32 21.61
C SER A 72 14.58 -17.42 20.19
N PHE A 73 13.79 -16.43 19.77
CA PHE A 73 13.15 -16.45 18.46
C PHE A 73 14.13 -16.03 17.36
N SER A 74 14.18 -16.86 16.31
CA SER A 74 14.92 -16.57 15.08
C SER A 74 13.96 -16.77 13.90
N HIS A 75 13.34 -15.69 13.47
CA HIS A 75 12.38 -15.71 12.36
C HIS A 75 12.47 -14.40 11.55
N PRO A 76 12.39 -14.45 10.22
CA PRO A 76 12.57 -13.27 9.37
C PRO A 76 11.51 -12.18 9.61
N ASN A 77 10.32 -12.54 10.10
CA ASN A 77 9.22 -11.60 10.37
C ASN A 77 9.03 -11.29 11.86
N ILE A 78 10.03 -11.56 12.70
CA ILE A 78 10.06 -11.21 14.12
C ILE A 78 11.26 -10.31 14.38
N VAL A 79 11.07 -9.19 15.06
CA VAL A 79 12.18 -8.32 15.47
C VAL A 79 13.01 -9.06 16.53
N PRO A 80 14.31 -9.30 16.27
CA PRO A 80 15.15 -10.06 17.21
C PRO A 80 15.44 -9.24 18.47
N VAL A 81 15.38 -9.89 19.63
CA VAL A 81 15.86 -9.36 20.90
C VAL A 81 17.29 -9.82 21.11
N TYR A 82 18.20 -8.89 21.39
CA TYR A 82 19.64 -9.15 21.49
C TYR A 82 20.15 -9.29 22.92
N ALA A 83 19.62 -8.47 23.84
CA ALA A 83 20.07 -8.46 25.22
C ALA A 83 18.97 -7.92 26.16
N VAL A 84 19.08 -8.32 27.42
CA VAL A 84 18.39 -7.67 28.54
C VAL A 84 19.45 -6.97 29.38
N GLU A 85 19.25 -5.71 29.64
CA GLU A 85 20.15 -4.89 30.43
C GLU A 85 19.47 -4.55 31.76
N GLU A 86 20.07 -5.00 32.85
CA GLU A 86 19.58 -4.82 34.21
C GLU A 86 20.63 -4.04 35.00
N GLN A 87 20.28 -2.83 35.44
CA GLN A 87 21.18 -2.02 36.28
C GLN A 87 20.40 -1.24 37.32
N GLY A 88 20.60 -1.59 38.59
CA GLY A 88 19.86 -1.00 39.71
C GLY A 88 18.36 -1.22 39.54
N ASN A 89 17.59 -0.13 39.53
CA ASN A 89 16.14 -0.09 39.34
C ASN A 89 15.74 0.14 37.88
N SER A 90 16.66 0.05 36.93
CA SER A 90 16.35 0.18 35.51
C SER A 90 16.37 -1.19 34.85
N LEU A 91 15.37 -1.42 34.01
CA LEU A 91 15.23 -2.63 33.22
C LEU A 91 14.99 -2.21 31.77
N ALA A 92 15.88 -2.63 30.90
CA ALA A 92 15.81 -2.33 29.47
C ALA A 92 16.08 -3.59 28.64
N PHE A 93 15.57 -3.64 27.43
CA PHE A 93 16.00 -4.66 26.47
C PHE A 93 16.40 -4.03 25.15
N VAL A 94 17.39 -4.65 24.53
CA VAL A 94 17.99 -4.25 23.27
C VAL A 94 17.47 -5.15 22.16
N MET A 95 16.92 -4.55 21.13
CA MET A 95 16.33 -5.27 19.98
C MET A 95 16.83 -4.70 18.66
N GLY A 96 16.58 -5.43 17.59
CA GLY A 96 16.88 -4.98 16.24
C GLY A 96 16.18 -3.65 15.92
N PHE A 97 16.92 -2.69 15.39
CA PHE A 97 16.30 -1.48 14.83
C PHE A 97 15.78 -1.78 13.43
N VAL A 98 14.49 -1.56 13.22
CA VAL A 98 13.86 -1.68 11.90
C VAL A 98 13.80 -0.30 11.26
N GLU A 99 14.58 -0.11 10.20
CA GLU A 99 14.49 1.11 9.41
C GLU A 99 13.20 1.10 8.58
N GLY A 100 12.16 1.75 9.10
CA GLY A 100 10.83 1.72 8.49
C GLY A 100 9.83 2.58 9.24
N GLU A 101 8.58 2.20 9.13
CA GLU A 101 7.45 2.82 9.81
C GLU A 101 6.50 1.74 10.34
N SER A 102 5.71 2.04 11.37
CA SER A 102 4.66 1.13 11.81
C SER A 102 3.51 1.06 10.80
N LEU A 103 2.72 -0.01 10.83
CA LEU A 103 1.51 -0.11 10.01
C LEU A 103 0.54 1.04 10.29
N ALA A 104 0.44 1.48 11.56
CA ALA A 104 -0.38 2.63 11.94
C ALA A 104 0.09 3.91 11.23
N GLU A 105 1.39 4.18 11.22
CA GLU A 105 1.99 5.32 10.53
C GLU A 105 1.83 5.22 9.01
N ARG A 106 2.03 4.02 8.44
CA ARG A 106 1.85 3.75 7.01
C ARG A 106 0.44 4.06 6.54
N VAL A 107 -0.58 3.56 7.26
CA VAL A 107 -2.00 3.79 6.91
C VAL A 107 -2.36 5.26 7.09
N ARG A 108 -1.91 5.90 8.16
CA ARG A 108 -2.16 7.33 8.41
C ARG A 108 -1.52 8.22 7.34
N ARG A 109 -0.32 7.90 6.89
CA ARG A 109 0.44 8.66 5.90
C ARG A 109 -0.04 8.48 4.47
N ALA A 110 -0.35 7.25 4.08
CA ALA A 110 -0.59 6.90 2.67
C ALA A 110 -1.99 6.30 2.40
N GLY A 111 -2.84 6.25 3.41
CA GLY A 111 -4.18 5.67 3.31
C GLY A 111 -4.21 4.15 3.38
N PRO A 112 -5.38 3.55 3.15
CA PRO A 112 -5.60 2.11 3.22
C PRO A 112 -4.67 1.32 2.30
N LEU A 113 -4.38 0.08 2.70
CA LEU A 113 -3.59 -0.86 1.92
C LEU A 113 -4.36 -1.33 0.68
N SER A 114 -3.64 -1.56 -0.40
CA SER A 114 -4.15 -2.35 -1.53
C SER A 114 -4.31 -3.82 -1.12
N ALA A 115 -5.13 -4.58 -1.86
CA ALA A 115 -5.32 -6.01 -1.60
C ALA A 115 -3.98 -6.78 -1.55
N ARG A 116 -3.06 -6.48 -2.45
CA ARG A 116 -1.75 -7.12 -2.54
C ARG A 116 -0.84 -6.80 -1.35
N GLU A 117 -0.82 -5.53 -0.92
CA GLU A 117 -0.08 -5.11 0.28
C GLU A 117 -0.65 -5.79 1.53
N ALA A 118 -2.00 -5.86 1.63
CA ALA A 118 -2.68 -6.51 2.75
C ALA A 118 -2.37 -8.01 2.83
N VAL A 119 -2.49 -8.76 1.72
CA VAL A 119 -2.16 -10.19 1.68
C VAL A 119 -0.71 -10.42 2.10
N ARG A 120 0.24 -9.66 1.54
CA ARG A 120 1.65 -9.79 1.86
C ARG A 120 1.94 -9.54 3.34
N LEU A 121 1.40 -8.44 3.89
CA LEU A 121 1.55 -8.09 5.30
C LEU A 121 0.95 -9.16 6.21
N LEU A 122 -0.24 -9.65 5.87
CA LEU A 122 -0.92 -10.69 6.65
C LEU A 122 -0.16 -12.02 6.62
N LEU A 123 0.41 -12.41 5.48
CA LEU A 123 1.27 -13.59 5.38
C LEU A 123 2.52 -13.45 6.25
N ASP A 124 3.22 -12.31 6.16
CA ASP A 124 4.42 -12.05 6.96
C ASP A 124 4.13 -12.19 8.47
N VAL A 125 3.03 -11.60 8.94
CA VAL A 125 2.63 -11.65 10.35
C VAL A 125 2.09 -13.04 10.72
N ALA A 126 1.33 -13.70 9.86
CA ALA A 126 0.81 -15.05 10.11
C ALA A 126 1.94 -16.07 10.22
N TYR A 127 3.01 -15.96 9.42
CA TYR A 127 4.21 -16.80 9.56
C TYR A 127 4.92 -16.56 10.89
N ALA A 128 5.05 -15.31 11.33
CA ALA A 128 5.59 -14.97 12.64
C ALA A 128 4.77 -15.59 13.78
N LEU A 129 3.44 -15.51 13.69
CA LEU A 129 2.53 -16.10 14.67
C LEU A 129 2.57 -17.63 14.64
N ALA A 130 2.59 -18.26 13.48
CA ALA A 130 2.72 -19.72 13.37
C ALA A 130 4.00 -20.22 14.05
N TYR A 131 5.11 -19.50 13.85
CA TYR A 131 6.38 -19.81 14.49
C TYR A 131 6.32 -19.68 16.01
N ALA A 132 5.72 -18.63 16.55
CA ALA A 132 5.59 -18.40 17.99
C ALA A 132 4.62 -19.40 18.64
N HIS A 133 3.45 -19.60 18.02
CA HIS A 133 2.43 -20.55 18.52
C HIS A 133 2.95 -21.98 18.55
N GLY A 134 3.75 -22.39 17.55
CA GLY A 134 4.42 -23.70 17.55
C GLY A 134 5.41 -23.90 18.71
N ARG A 135 5.78 -22.82 19.41
CA ARG A 135 6.61 -22.82 20.63
C ARG A 135 5.81 -22.56 21.91
N GLY A 136 4.48 -22.60 21.82
CA GLY A 136 3.59 -22.37 22.95
C GLY A 136 3.48 -20.90 23.38
N VAL A 137 3.91 -19.94 22.54
CA VAL A 137 3.87 -18.51 22.86
C VAL A 137 2.76 -17.81 22.10
N VAL A 138 1.83 -17.18 22.83
CA VAL A 138 0.78 -16.30 22.30
C VAL A 138 1.25 -14.86 22.44
N HIS A 139 1.09 -14.04 21.39
CA HIS A 139 1.59 -12.67 21.37
C HIS A 139 0.82 -11.72 22.28
N ARG A 140 -0.51 -11.82 22.32
CA ARG A 140 -1.44 -11.09 23.20
C ARG A 140 -1.56 -9.58 22.98
N ASP A 141 -0.73 -8.94 22.12
CA ASP A 141 -0.76 -7.50 21.85
C ASP A 141 -0.55 -7.19 20.36
N ILE A 142 -1.29 -7.90 19.50
CA ILE A 142 -1.27 -7.64 18.05
C ILE A 142 -2.04 -6.36 17.77
N LYS A 143 -1.34 -5.33 17.26
CA LYS A 143 -1.91 -4.03 16.89
C LYS A 143 -1.04 -3.38 15.80
N PRO A 144 -1.56 -2.37 15.08
CA PRO A 144 -0.84 -1.74 13.98
C PRO A 144 0.50 -1.11 14.38
N ASP A 145 0.63 -0.65 15.63
CA ASP A 145 1.87 -0.05 16.14
C ASP A 145 2.97 -1.09 16.38
N ASN A 146 2.60 -2.36 16.64
CA ASN A 146 3.54 -3.46 16.87
C ASN A 146 3.93 -4.21 15.57
N ILE A 147 3.50 -3.73 14.41
CA ILE A 147 3.87 -4.28 13.10
C ILE A 147 4.68 -3.22 12.36
N MET A 148 5.99 -3.45 12.24
CA MET A 148 6.90 -2.58 11.50
C MET A 148 6.98 -3.01 10.04
N ILE A 149 6.93 -2.04 9.14
CA ILE A 149 7.14 -2.26 7.70
C ILE A 149 8.56 -1.78 7.36
N GLU A 150 9.45 -2.72 7.09
CA GLU A 150 10.83 -2.44 6.73
C GLU A 150 10.88 -1.67 5.39
N ARG A 151 11.57 -0.54 5.41
CA ARG A 151 11.61 0.39 4.27
C ARG A 151 12.24 -0.21 3.02
N ALA A 152 13.31 -0.99 3.19
CA ALA A 152 14.08 -1.52 2.07
C ALA A 152 13.34 -2.64 1.31
N THR A 153 12.61 -3.50 2.02
CA THR A 153 12.00 -4.72 1.46
C THR A 153 10.47 -4.64 1.39
N GLY A 154 9.85 -3.76 2.20
CA GLY A 154 8.41 -3.73 2.43
C GLY A 154 7.91 -4.94 3.24
N ARG A 155 8.81 -5.69 3.87
CA ARG A 155 8.49 -6.83 4.73
C ARG A 155 7.91 -6.37 6.05
N ALA A 156 6.88 -7.06 6.54
CA ALA A 156 6.35 -6.81 7.86
C ALA A 156 7.12 -7.61 8.93
N LEU A 157 7.45 -6.95 10.03
CA LEU A 157 8.10 -7.55 11.19
C LEU A 157 7.24 -7.29 12.43
N LEU A 158 6.96 -8.35 13.16
CA LEU A 158 6.23 -8.30 14.42
C LEU A 158 7.21 -8.01 15.56
N MET A 159 6.85 -7.05 16.41
CA MET A 159 7.64 -6.66 17.58
C MET A 159 6.81 -6.76 18.87
N ASP A 160 7.49 -6.69 20.01
CA ASP A 160 6.87 -6.62 21.34
C ASP A 160 5.96 -7.82 21.66
N PHE A 161 6.45 -9.06 21.51
CA PHE A 161 5.77 -10.26 22.00
C PHE A 161 5.41 -10.09 23.47
N GLY A 162 4.15 -9.88 23.75
CA GLY A 162 3.36 -9.80 24.98
C GLY A 162 4.01 -9.56 26.34
N VAL A 163 5.30 -9.20 26.32
CA VAL A 163 6.19 -9.08 27.47
C VAL A 163 5.59 -8.21 28.58
N ALA A 164 4.86 -7.16 28.19
CA ALA A 164 4.30 -6.23 29.16
C ALA A 164 2.89 -6.63 29.67
N ARG A 165 2.15 -7.46 28.92
CA ARG A 165 0.77 -7.85 29.31
C ARG A 165 0.72 -9.02 30.27
N SER A 166 1.68 -9.91 30.21
CA SER A 166 1.82 -10.95 31.23
C SER A 166 2.18 -10.37 32.60
N ILE A 167 2.70 -9.15 32.62
CA ILE A 167 3.02 -8.43 33.85
C ILE A 167 1.77 -7.78 34.47
N GLY A 168 0.86 -7.29 33.63
CA GLY A 168 -0.40 -6.64 34.05
C GLY A 168 -1.61 -7.58 34.18
N ALA A 169 -1.48 -8.85 33.83
CA ALA A 169 -2.56 -9.82 33.93
C ALA A 169 -2.71 -10.41 35.36
N ALA A 170 -3.01 -9.54 36.28
CA ALA A 170 -4.12 -9.92 37.19
C ALA A 170 -5.39 -10.00 36.31
N PRO A 171 -6.26 -11.02 36.48
CA PRO A 171 -7.50 -11.12 35.72
C PRO A 171 -8.23 -9.78 35.80
N ALA A 172 -8.71 -9.28 34.63
CA ALA A 172 -9.37 -7.98 34.51
C ALA A 172 -10.63 -7.83 35.40
N VAL A 173 -10.91 -8.83 36.23
CA VAL A 173 -11.99 -8.87 37.19
C VAL A 173 -11.50 -9.48 38.51
N GLN A 174 -10.60 -8.79 39.21
CA GLN A 174 -10.66 -8.86 40.69
C GLN A 174 -11.28 -7.55 41.16
N PRO A 175 -12.45 -7.62 41.84
CA PRO A 175 -13.05 -6.46 42.49
C PRO A 175 -12.13 -6.03 43.65
N GLY A 176 -11.31 -5.00 43.44
CA GLY A 176 -10.57 -4.38 44.52
C GLY A 176 -9.17 -3.83 44.28
N MET A 177 -8.53 -4.05 43.12
CA MET A 177 -7.12 -3.65 42.95
C MET A 177 -6.74 -2.99 41.62
N THR A 178 -7.69 -2.46 40.90
CA THR A 178 -7.39 -1.50 39.80
C THR A 178 -7.87 -0.12 40.24
N ARG A 179 -6.99 0.88 40.18
CA ARG A 179 -7.47 2.27 40.21
C ARG A 179 -8.55 2.36 39.14
N VAL A 180 -9.74 2.74 39.57
CA VAL A 180 -10.94 2.84 38.73
C VAL A 180 -10.61 3.60 37.47
N GLY A 181 -10.56 2.91 36.30
CA GLY A 181 -10.48 3.54 34.98
C GLY A 181 -9.29 3.22 34.08
N GLU A 182 -8.23 2.56 34.54
CA GLU A 182 -7.09 2.23 33.65
C GLU A 182 -7.18 0.78 33.12
N VAL A 183 -7.68 0.65 31.90
CA VAL A 183 -7.52 -0.59 31.11
C VAL A 183 -6.10 -0.60 30.53
N VAL A 184 -5.27 -1.51 31.01
CA VAL A 184 -3.91 -1.67 30.48
C VAL A 184 -3.96 -2.28 29.08
N GLY A 185 -3.63 -1.48 28.06
CA GLY A 185 -3.55 -1.91 26.66
C GLY A 185 -4.38 -1.05 25.72
N THR A 186 -4.38 -1.42 24.45
CA THR A 186 -5.14 -0.79 23.36
C THR A 186 -6.43 -1.61 23.17
N PRO A 187 -7.57 -1.23 23.79
CA PRO A 187 -8.79 -2.06 23.81
C PRO A 187 -9.35 -2.31 22.41
N GLU A 188 -9.04 -1.47 21.43
CA GLU A 188 -9.52 -1.53 20.06
C GLU A 188 -9.09 -2.80 19.31
N TYR A 189 -8.01 -3.45 19.76
CA TYR A 189 -7.45 -4.65 19.12
C TYR A 189 -7.50 -5.90 20.01
N MET A 190 -8.18 -5.83 21.16
CA MET A 190 -8.35 -6.99 22.04
C MET A 190 -9.33 -8.00 21.46
N SER A 191 -9.06 -9.29 21.65
CA SER A 191 -10.03 -10.34 21.35
C SER A 191 -11.15 -10.40 22.42
N PRO A 192 -12.32 -10.97 22.10
CA PRO A 192 -13.40 -11.15 23.08
C PRO A 192 -12.95 -11.86 24.34
N GLU A 193 -12.19 -12.94 24.21
CA GLU A 193 -11.65 -13.71 25.32
C GLU A 193 -10.60 -12.96 26.15
N GLN A 194 -9.87 -12.03 25.54
CA GLN A 194 -9.00 -11.11 26.29
C GLN A 194 -9.83 -10.11 27.11
N ALA A 195 -10.93 -9.64 26.55
CA ALA A 195 -11.83 -8.70 27.23
C ALA A 195 -12.55 -9.35 28.42
N THR A 196 -12.85 -10.65 28.33
CA THR A 196 -13.51 -11.42 29.43
C THR A 196 -12.52 -12.03 30.41
N GLY A 197 -11.19 -12.01 30.10
CA GLY A 197 -10.18 -12.63 30.99
C GLY A 197 -10.13 -14.15 30.92
N GLU A 198 -10.66 -14.75 29.86
CA GLU A 198 -10.61 -16.19 29.62
C GLU A 198 -9.19 -16.66 29.25
N GLU A 199 -8.97 -17.99 29.30
CA GLU A 199 -7.72 -18.59 28.86
C GLU A 199 -7.49 -18.29 27.36
N LEU A 200 -6.26 -17.86 27.02
CA LEU A 200 -5.90 -17.41 25.70
C LEU A 200 -5.12 -18.49 24.96
N ASP A 201 -5.47 -18.68 23.68
CA ASP A 201 -4.71 -19.47 22.73
C ASP A 201 -4.35 -18.65 21.47
N GLY A 202 -3.66 -19.26 20.52
CA GLY A 202 -3.23 -18.57 19.30
C GLY A 202 -4.36 -17.97 18.45
N ARG A 203 -5.61 -18.42 18.64
CA ARG A 203 -6.79 -17.87 17.93
C ARG A 203 -7.15 -16.47 18.41
N SER A 204 -6.71 -16.08 19.61
CA SER A 204 -6.84 -14.72 20.10
C SER A 204 -5.97 -13.74 19.27
N ASP A 205 -4.73 -14.14 18.95
CA ASP A 205 -3.87 -13.35 18.07
C ASP A 205 -4.42 -13.26 16.64
N LEU A 206 -5.06 -14.32 16.14
CA LEU A 206 -5.72 -14.32 14.83
C LEU A 206 -6.89 -13.35 14.75
N TYR A 207 -7.67 -13.23 15.83
CA TYR A 207 -8.74 -12.22 15.92
C TYR A 207 -8.16 -10.80 15.89
N SER A 208 -7.14 -10.53 16.72
CA SER A 208 -6.46 -9.23 16.74
C SER A 208 -5.83 -8.92 15.38
N LEU A 209 -5.25 -9.91 14.69
CA LEU A 209 -4.73 -9.76 13.32
C LEU A 209 -5.86 -9.45 12.31
N GLY A 210 -7.06 -10.02 12.49
CA GLY A 210 -8.24 -9.67 11.72
C GLY A 210 -8.64 -8.19 11.88
N LEU A 211 -8.60 -7.66 13.12
CA LEU A 211 -8.84 -6.24 13.38
C LEU A 211 -7.78 -5.34 12.75
N VAL A 212 -6.51 -5.74 12.84
CA VAL A 212 -5.40 -5.05 12.17
C VAL A 212 -5.57 -5.06 10.65
N ALA A 213 -5.99 -6.20 10.09
CA ALA A 213 -6.27 -6.33 8.66
C ALA A 213 -7.41 -5.40 8.22
N HIS A 214 -8.51 -5.40 8.97
CA HIS A 214 -9.64 -4.51 8.71
C HIS A 214 -9.21 -3.04 8.74
N PHE A 215 -8.48 -2.61 9.79
CA PHE A 215 -7.89 -1.27 9.85
C PHE A 215 -6.97 -1.00 8.65
N GLY A 216 -6.10 -1.94 8.32
CA GLY A 216 -5.16 -1.82 7.21
C GLY A 216 -5.83 -1.54 5.86
N VAL A 217 -6.93 -2.25 5.56
CA VAL A 217 -7.62 -2.13 4.27
C VAL A 217 -8.70 -1.05 4.25
N THR A 218 -9.24 -0.61 5.39
CA THR A 218 -10.28 0.43 5.45
C THR A 218 -9.74 1.79 5.89
N GLY A 219 -8.64 1.82 6.64
CA GLY A 219 -8.15 3.02 7.32
C GLY A 219 -8.95 3.39 8.57
N LEU A 220 -9.94 2.60 8.95
CA LEU A 220 -10.85 2.86 10.06
C LEU A 220 -10.60 1.86 11.19
N VAL A 221 -10.55 2.37 12.44
CA VAL A 221 -10.51 1.52 13.63
C VAL A 221 -11.84 0.79 13.74
N PRO A 222 -11.87 -0.56 13.79
CA PRO A 222 -13.11 -1.35 13.71
C PRO A 222 -14.09 -1.03 14.83
N PHE A 223 -13.59 -0.98 16.06
CA PHE A 223 -14.38 -0.63 17.25
C PHE A 223 -13.76 0.57 17.94
N SER A 224 -14.51 1.65 18.03
CA SER A 224 -14.11 2.90 18.69
C SER A 224 -15.19 3.34 19.68
N GLY A 225 -14.82 4.10 20.69
CA GLY A 225 -15.76 4.60 21.71
C GLY A 225 -15.10 5.65 22.60
N ASP A 226 -15.92 6.35 23.35
CA ASP A 226 -15.52 7.44 24.26
C ASP A 226 -14.84 6.91 25.54
N SER A 227 -14.91 5.60 25.77
CA SER A 227 -14.23 4.94 26.89
C SER A 227 -13.78 3.52 26.52
N ALA A 228 -12.72 3.05 27.19
CA ALA A 228 -12.24 1.68 27.04
C ALA A 228 -13.33 0.63 27.30
N ALA A 229 -14.17 0.86 28.30
CA ALA A 229 -15.28 -0.03 28.64
C ALA A 229 -16.30 -0.14 27.49
N ARG A 230 -16.61 0.96 26.80
CA ARG A 230 -17.51 0.95 25.64
C ARG A 230 -16.88 0.21 24.45
N VAL A 231 -15.58 0.40 24.19
CA VAL A 231 -14.87 -0.35 23.14
C VAL A 231 -14.91 -1.85 23.44
N LEU A 232 -14.62 -2.26 24.68
CA LEU A 232 -14.68 -3.67 25.08
C LEU A 232 -16.10 -4.25 24.95
N MET A 233 -17.13 -3.51 25.34
CA MET A 233 -18.51 -3.95 25.13
C MET A 233 -18.83 -4.17 23.65
N ARG A 234 -18.40 -3.27 22.78
CA ARG A 234 -18.56 -3.43 21.32
C ARG A 234 -17.80 -4.65 20.81
N GLN A 235 -16.58 -4.89 21.29
CA GLN A 235 -15.81 -6.09 20.97
C GLN A 235 -16.55 -7.39 21.33
N LEU A 236 -17.31 -7.39 22.41
CA LEU A 236 -18.05 -8.57 22.86
C LEU A 236 -19.36 -8.76 22.09
N THR A 237 -20.08 -7.68 21.78
CA THR A 237 -21.48 -7.74 21.33
C THR A 237 -21.70 -7.40 19.86
N GLU A 238 -20.88 -6.52 19.27
CA GLU A 238 -21.08 -6.08 17.90
C GLU A 238 -20.32 -6.95 16.89
N THR A 239 -21.00 -7.29 15.80
CA THR A 239 -20.37 -7.87 14.60
C THR A 239 -20.11 -6.77 13.59
N LEU A 240 -18.92 -6.80 12.97
CA LEU A 240 -18.62 -5.88 11.87
C LEU A 240 -19.40 -6.29 10.62
N PRO A 241 -19.80 -5.32 9.78
CA PRO A 241 -20.37 -5.64 8.49
C PRO A 241 -19.33 -6.42 7.64
N PRO A 242 -19.76 -7.34 6.78
CA PRO A 242 -18.85 -8.07 5.90
C PRO A 242 -17.93 -7.11 5.15
N LEU A 243 -16.63 -7.40 5.12
CA LEU A 243 -15.64 -6.51 4.53
C LEU A 243 -15.90 -6.25 3.04
N SER A 244 -16.50 -7.22 2.34
CA SER A 244 -16.93 -7.07 0.95
C SER A 244 -17.98 -5.97 0.74
N SER A 245 -18.79 -5.65 1.76
CA SER A 245 -19.75 -4.54 1.69
C SER A 245 -19.12 -3.16 1.90
N VAL A 246 -17.97 -3.11 2.59
CA VAL A 246 -17.22 -1.88 2.88
C VAL A 246 -16.17 -1.60 1.80
N ARG A 247 -15.52 -2.66 1.29
CA ARG A 247 -14.45 -2.63 0.31
C ARG A 247 -14.72 -3.68 -0.79
N GLY A 248 -15.71 -3.40 -1.64
CA GLY A 248 -16.10 -4.27 -2.75
C GLY A 248 -15.04 -4.46 -3.84
N ASP A 249 -13.93 -3.73 -3.78
CA ASP A 249 -12.78 -3.87 -4.67
C ASP A 249 -11.77 -4.94 -4.21
N LEU A 250 -11.91 -5.48 -2.98
CA LEU A 250 -11.05 -6.54 -2.48
C LEU A 250 -11.45 -7.91 -3.06
N PRO A 251 -10.47 -8.80 -3.31
CA PRO A 251 -10.76 -10.20 -3.63
C PRO A 251 -11.64 -10.84 -2.56
N THR A 252 -12.70 -11.54 -2.98
CA THR A 252 -13.66 -12.18 -2.06
C THR A 252 -12.97 -13.13 -1.07
N ALA A 253 -11.95 -13.87 -1.53
CA ALA A 253 -11.19 -14.78 -0.69
C ALA A 253 -10.44 -14.05 0.44
N LEU A 254 -9.84 -12.88 0.15
CA LEU A 254 -9.18 -12.05 1.17
C LEU A 254 -10.20 -11.49 2.17
N ALA A 255 -11.29 -10.92 1.66
CA ALA A 255 -12.35 -10.38 2.52
C ALA A 255 -12.91 -11.46 3.47
N SER A 256 -13.23 -12.65 2.92
CA SER A 256 -13.72 -13.77 3.71
C SER A 256 -12.71 -14.29 4.74
N ALA A 257 -11.41 -14.29 4.41
CA ALA A 257 -10.38 -14.69 5.36
C ALA A 257 -10.29 -13.70 6.54
N ILE A 258 -10.35 -12.40 6.26
CA ILE A 258 -10.36 -11.37 7.31
C ILE A 258 -11.64 -11.48 8.16
N ASP A 259 -12.82 -11.59 7.53
CA ASP A 259 -14.09 -11.72 8.24
C ASP A 259 -14.12 -12.97 9.13
N ARG A 260 -13.55 -14.10 8.68
CA ARG A 260 -13.42 -15.32 9.48
C ARG A 260 -12.52 -15.14 10.71
N CYS A 261 -11.42 -14.41 10.60
CA CYS A 261 -10.61 -14.06 11.78
C CYS A 261 -11.43 -13.29 12.82
N LEU A 262 -12.39 -12.47 12.40
CA LEU A 262 -13.22 -11.60 13.23
C LEU A 262 -14.46 -12.30 13.83
N ALA A 263 -14.63 -13.59 13.60
CA ALA A 263 -15.69 -14.37 14.25
C ALA A 263 -15.59 -14.28 15.77
N LYS A 264 -16.71 -14.03 16.45
CA LYS A 264 -16.74 -13.90 17.91
C LYS A 264 -16.40 -15.22 18.59
N SER A 265 -17.00 -16.32 18.14
CA SER A 265 -16.65 -17.66 18.62
C SER A 265 -15.28 -18.09 18.09
N ARG A 266 -14.42 -18.58 18.99
CA ARG A 266 -13.09 -19.10 18.62
C ARG A 266 -13.17 -20.29 17.67
N SER A 267 -14.24 -21.12 17.79
CA SER A 267 -14.44 -22.30 16.92
C SER A 267 -14.68 -21.94 15.46
N ASP A 268 -15.22 -20.74 15.19
CA ASP A 268 -15.57 -20.29 13.85
C ASP A 268 -14.38 -19.62 13.14
N ARG A 269 -13.33 -19.28 13.90
CA ARG A 269 -12.07 -18.75 13.37
C ARG A 269 -11.25 -19.84 12.69
N PHE A 270 -10.09 -19.48 12.18
CA PHE A 270 -9.09 -20.45 11.77
C PHE A 270 -8.57 -21.22 12.99
N ALA A 271 -8.36 -22.52 12.85
CA ALA A 271 -7.88 -23.36 13.94
C ALA A 271 -6.48 -22.94 14.45
N ASN A 272 -5.64 -22.47 13.55
CA ASN A 272 -4.29 -21.99 13.82
C ASN A 272 -3.81 -21.04 12.71
N ALA A 273 -2.62 -20.45 12.88
CA ALA A 273 -2.04 -19.54 11.91
C ALA A 273 -1.70 -20.20 10.57
N GLY A 274 -1.40 -21.50 10.57
CA GLY A 274 -1.15 -22.27 9.33
C GLY A 274 -2.39 -22.31 8.44
N ALA A 275 -3.57 -22.58 9.00
CA ALA A 275 -4.83 -22.56 8.25
C ALA A 275 -5.18 -21.16 7.69
N LEU A 276 -4.79 -20.08 8.39
CA LEU A 276 -4.91 -18.72 7.86
C LEU A 276 -3.93 -18.49 6.69
N ILE A 277 -2.68 -18.97 6.80
CA ILE A 277 -1.69 -18.86 5.72
C ILE A 277 -2.21 -19.54 4.45
N GLU A 278 -2.71 -20.76 4.55
CA GLU A 278 -3.30 -21.49 3.40
C GLU A 278 -4.44 -20.70 2.73
N ALA A 279 -5.31 -20.09 3.53
CA ALA A 279 -6.41 -19.26 3.02
C ALA A 279 -5.90 -17.97 2.33
N LEU A 280 -4.84 -17.35 2.87
CA LEU A 280 -4.23 -16.16 2.28
C LEU A 280 -3.45 -16.48 1.00
N ASP A 281 -2.73 -17.60 0.96
CA ASP A 281 -2.05 -18.08 -0.25
C ASP A 281 -3.06 -18.40 -1.37
N ALA A 282 -4.19 -19.04 -1.02
CA ALA A 282 -5.28 -19.25 -1.96
C ALA A 282 -5.89 -17.92 -2.44
N ALA A 283 -6.01 -16.92 -1.56
CA ALA A 283 -6.48 -15.59 -1.92
C ALA A 283 -5.48 -14.86 -2.83
N GLN A 284 -4.19 -15.05 -2.62
CA GLN A 284 -3.12 -14.50 -3.48
C GLN A 284 -3.14 -15.16 -4.87
N ALA A 285 -3.31 -16.47 -4.94
CA ALA A 285 -3.40 -17.22 -6.20
C ALA A 285 -4.69 -16.90 -6.97
N ALA A 286 -5.79 -16.67 -6.26
CA ALA A 286 -7.10 -16.28 -6.84
C ALA A 286 -7.17 -14.79 -7.19
N ALA A 287 -6.25 -13.94 -6.72
CA ALA A 287 -6.17 -12.56 -7.15
C ALA A 287 -5.88 -12.54 -8.66
N PRO A 288 -6.78 -11.98 -9.50
CA PRO A 288 -6.58 -12.03 -10.94
C PRO A 288 -5.24 -11.35 -11.24
N GLU A 289 -4.28 -12.12 -11.74
CA GLU A 289 -3.11 -11.52 -12.36
C GLU A 289 -3.62 -10.60 -13.46
N VAL A 290 -3.20 -9.32 -13.42
CA VAL A 290 -3.55 -8.41 -14.52
C VAL A 290 -3.10 -9.07 -15.81
N PRO A 291 -4.01 -9.42 -16.72
CA PRO A 291 -3.66 -10.10 -17.95
C PRO A 291 -2.58 -9.34 -18.68
N LEU A 292 -1.64 -10.03 -19.29
CA LEU A 292 -0.52 -9.41 -20.02
C LEU A 292 -1.00 -8.34 -21.00
N ALA A 293 -2.13 -8.60 -21.67
CA ALA A 293 -2.75 -7.66 -22.59
C ALA A 293 -3.14 -6.33 -21.92
N VAL A 294 -3.67 -6.37 -20.69
CA VAL A 294 -4.03 -5.17 -19.92
C VAL A 294 -2.78 -4.44 -19.41
N ARG A 295 -1.72 -5.18 -19.04
CA ARG A 295 -0.42 -4.58 -18.66
C ARG A 295 0.24 -3.85 -19.84
N LEU A 296 0.22 -4.45 -21.01
CA LEU A 296 0.74 -3.83 -22.24
C LEU A 296 -0.06 -2.57 -22.59
N PHE A 297 -1.37 -2.65 -22.53
CA PHE A 297 -2.25 -1.49 -22.71
C PHE A 297 -1.94 -0.36 -21.71
N ALA A 298 -1.70 -0.69 -20.43
CA ALA A 298 -1.33 0.30 -19.42
C ALA A 298 -0.01 1.01 -19.74
N GLN A 299 0.95 0.33 -20.37
CA GLN A 299 2.19 0.93 -20.86
C GLN A 299 1.94 1.87 -22.05
N GLU A 300 1.07 1.49 -22.97
CA GLU A 300 0.72 2.33 -24.12
C GLU A 300 -0.13 3.54 -23.73
N ALA A 301 -1.08 3.38 -22.83
CA ALA A 301 -1.86 4.47 -22.26
C ALA A 301 -0.95 5.56 -21.63
N GLU A 302 0.20 5.15 -21.11
CA GLU A 302 1.22 6.06 -20.58
C GLU A 302 1.94 6.84 -21.66
N THR A 303 2.25 6.20 -22.80
CA THR A 303 2.90 6.88 -23.92
C THR A 303 2.00 7.96 -24.52
N LEU A 304 0.68 7.75 -24.52
CA LEU A 304 -0.29 8.75 -24.97
C LEU A 304 -0.22 10.02 -24.11
N GLY A 305 -0.23 9.87 -22.78
CA GLY A 305 -0.09 11.02 -21.86
C GLY A 305 1.21 11.80 -22.08
N THR A 306 2.28 11.09 -22.40
CA THR A 306 3.60 11.65 -22.73
C THR A 306 3.55 12.48 -24.02
N ILE A 307 2.92 11.95 -25.06
CA ILE A 307 2.76 12.63 -26.34
C ILE A 307 1.88 13.86 -26.21
N VAL A 308 0.77 13.76 -25.48
CA VAL A 308 -0.11 14.92 -25.20
C VAL A 308 0.66 16.04 -24.52
N ALA A 309 1.44 15.72 -23.49
CA ALA A 309 2.24 16.73 -22.78
C ALA A 309 3.32 17.36 -23.69
N PHE A 310 3.95 16.58 -24.56
CA PHE A 310 4.92 17.08 -25.54
C PHE A 310 4.23 18.00 -26.56
N VAL A 311 3.09 17.59 -27.09
CA VAL A 311 2.28 18.37 -28.03
C VAL A 311 1.85 19.70 -27.41
N CYS A 312 1.34 19.68 -26.17
CA CYS A 312 0.96 20.90 -25.45
C CYS A 312 2.16 21.83 -25.21
N PHE A 313 3.32 21.27 -24.87
CA PHE A 313 4.54 22.04 -24.63
C PHE A 313 5.06 22.71 -25.93
N VAL A 314 5.09 21.99 -27.03
CA VAL A 314 5.49 22.54 -28.33
C VAL A 314 4.49 23.60 -28.81
N ALA A 315 3.18 23.35 -28.63
CA ALA A 315 2.14 24.34 -28.94
C ALA A 315 2.34 25.62 -28.13
N LEU A 316 2.64 25.50 -26.82
CA LEU A 316 2.91 26.66 -25.96
C LEU A 316 4.14 27.45 -26.45
N ILE A 317 5.22 26.76 -26.86
CA ILE A 317 6.39 27.44 -27.42
C ILE A 317 6.02 28.18 -28.71
N LEU A 318 5.31 27.53 -29.62
CA LEU A 318 4.86 28.15 -30.86
C LEU A 318 3.93 29.37 -30.63
N LEU A 319 3.09 29.30 -29.63
CA LEU A 319 2.20 30.41 -29.23
C LEU A 319 2.97 31.60 -28.64
N THR A 320 4.02 31.32 -27.85
CA THR A 320 4.83 32.36 -27.18
C THR A 320 5.86 33.00 -28.12
N THR A 321 6.21 32.36 -29.23
CA THR A 321 7.11 32.90 -30.27
C THR A 321 6.29 33.72 -31.28
N GLN A 322 5.54 34.72 -30.85
CA GLN A 322 4.84 35.65 -31.76
C GLN A 322 5.84 36.49 -32.54
N ALA A 323 6.41 35.92 -33.61
CA ALA A 323 7.09 36.71 -34.64
C ALA A 323 6.02 37.27 -35.59
N THR A 324 5.92 38.55 -35.64
CA THR A 324 4.87 39.33 -36.36
C THR A 324 4.87 39.13 -37.86
N ASP A 325 5.92 38.55 -38.46
CA ASP A 325 6.15 38.48 -39.92
C ASP A 325 6.06 37.07 -40.52
N VAL A 326 5.66 36.04 -39.77
CA VAL A 326 5.51 34.68 -40.31
C VAL A 326 4.11 34.50 -40.89
N GLY A 327 4.04 34.05 -42.14
CA GLY A 327 2.77 33.82 -42.83
C GLY A 327 1.85 32.83 -42.07
N VAL A 328 0.55 33.03 -42.18
CA VAL A 328 -0.48 32.23 -41.49
C VAL A 328 -0.28 30.73 -41.76
N PHE A 329 0.15 30.36 -42.98
CA PHE A 329 0.39 28.96 -43.38
C PHE A 329 1.56 28.32 -42.63
N ASP A 330 2.66 29.05 -42.42
CA ASP A 330 3.85 28.53 -41.70
C ASP A 330 3.56 28.25 -40.21
N ARG A 331 2.54 28.89 -39.65
CA ARG A 331 2.05 28.65 -38.27
C ARG A 331 1.11 27.46 -38.19
N LEU A 332 0.26 27.26 -39.20
CA LEU A 332 -0.74 26.21 -39.23
C LEU A 332 -0.15 24.83 -39.49
N ILE A 333 0.87 24.69 -40.31
CA ILE A 333 1.48 23.41 -40.68
C ILE A 333 1.94 22.62 -39.43
N PRO A 334 2.78 23.15 -38.53
CA PRO A 334 3.19 22.38 -37.33
C PRO A 334 2.05 22.03 -36.42
N VAL A 335 1.04 22.90 -36.30
CA VAL A 335 -0.16 22.63 -35.50
C VAL A 335 -0.99 21.49 -36.10
N VAL A 336 -1.19 21.51 -37.44
CA VAL A 336 -1.93 20.47 -38.17
C VAL A 336 -1.20 19.13 -38.06
N VAL A 337 0.11 19.10 -38.28
CA VAL A 337 0.93 17.86 -38.12
C VAL A 337 0.80 17.32 -36.70
N MET A 338 0.90 18.19 -35.71
CA MET A 338 0.81 17.83 -34.30
C MET A 338 -0.56 17.29 -33.93
N CYS A 339 -1.63 17.93 -34.41
CA CYS A 339 -3.00 17.45 -34.23
C CYS A 339 -3.22 16.10 -34.93
N SER A 340 -2.67 15.90 -36.12
CA SER A 340 -2.76 14.64 -36.86
C SER A 340 -2.08 13.50 -36.12
N VAL A 341 -0.89 13.73 -35.55
CA VAL A 341 -0.20 12.73 -34.71
C VAL A 341 -1.03 12.39 -33.47
N LEU A 342 -1.60 13.39 -32.82
CA LEU A 342 -2.44 13.18 -31.63
C LEU A 342 -3.70 12.39 -31.96
N VAL A 343 -4.40 12.75 -33.03
CA VAL A 343 -5.60 12.05 -33.51
C VAL A 343 -5.24 10.59 -33.87
N GLY A 344 -4.16 10.38 -34.61
CA GLY A 344 -3.70 9.04 -34.97
C GLY A 344 -3.43 8.18 -33.74
N ARG A 345 -2.80 8.73 -32.70
CA ARG A 345 -2.54 8.00 -31.43
C ARG A 345 -3.83 7.72 -30.64
N ILE A 346 -4.77 8.64 -30.62
CA ILE A 346 -6.09 8.41 -29.99
C ILE A 346 -6.84 7.28 -30.70
N LEU A 347 -6.82 7.26 -32.03
CA LEU A 347 -7.45 6.21 -32.82
C LEU A 347 -6.78 4.85 -32.59
N GLN A 348 -5.44 4.79 -32.54
CA GLN A 348 -4.70 3.57 -32.20
C GLN A 348 -5.07 3.05 -30.82
N THR A 349 -5.07 3.93 -29.80
CA THR A 349 -5.46 3.56 -28.44
C THR A 349 -6.91 3.06 -28.37
N ARG A 350 -7.81 3.69 -29.13
CA ARG A 350 -9.20 3.23 -29.24
C ARG A 350 -9.31 1.83 -29.85
N ALA A 351 -8.57 1.58 -30.94
CA ALA A 351 -8.54 0.26 -31.59
C ALA A 351 -8.00 -0.83 -30.63
N GLU A 352 -7.06 -0.50 -29.80
CA GLU A 352 -6.47 -1.42 -28.83
C GLU A 352 -7.44 -1.73 -27.67
N VAL A 353 -8.15 -0.72 -27.17
CA VAL A 353 -9.25 -0.93 -26.22
C VAL A 353 -10.33 -1.84 -26.84
N GLN A 354 -10.70 -1.60 -28.10
CA GLN A 354 -11.68 -2.46 -28.80
C GLN A 354 -11.20 -3.90 -28.92
N ARG A 355 -9.92 -4.12 -29.21
CA ARG A 355 -9.32 -5.47 -29.22
C ARG A 355 -9.38 -6.14 -27.85
N LEU A 356 -9.04 -5.44 -26.76
CA LEU A 356 -9.15 -5.98 -25.41
C LEU A 356 -10.59 -6.37 -25.05
N LEU A 357 -11.55 -5.51 -25.38
CA LEU A 357 -12.97 -5.77 -25.15
C LEU A 357 -13.50 -6.93 -26.00
N SER A 358 -13.03 -7.08 -27.26
CA SER A 358 -13.38 -8.22 -28.13
C SER A 358 -12.76 -9.54 -27.67
N GLN A 359 -11.66 -9.51 -26.91
CA GLN A 359 -11.05 -10.67 -26.26
C GLN A 359 -11.79 -11.10 -24.98
N GLY A 360 -12.89 -10.41 -24.63
CA GLY A 360 -13.75 -10.78 -23.50
C GLY A 360 -13.38 -10.09 -22.17
N PHE A 361 -12.46 -9.12 -22.16
CA PHE A 361 -12.15 -8.36 -20.95
C PHE A 361 -13.23 -7.29 -20.71
N PRO A 362 -13.98 -7.32 -19.59
CA PRO A 362 -14.95 -6.28 -19.27
C PRO A 362 -14.22 -4.96 -18.94
N VAL A 363 -14.89 -3.83 -19.20
CA VAL A 363 -14.35 -2.48 -18.95
C VAL A 363 -13.83 -2.32 -17.51
N ASP A 364 -14.54 -2.89 -16.54
CA ASP A 364 -14.16 -2.81 -15.13
C ASP A 364 -12.86 -3.57 -14.84
N ALA A 365 -12.60 -4.70 -15.50
CA ALA A 365 -11.34 -5.42 -15.37
C ALA A 365 -10.16 -4.61 -15.96
N VAL A 366 -10.37 -3.90 -17.05
CA VAL A 366 -9.36 -3.00 -17.63
C VAL A 366 -9.06 -1.83 -16.67
N ILE A 367 -10.08 -1.22 -16.08
CA ILE A 367 -9.94 -0.14 -15.10
C ILE A 367 -9.20 -0.64 -13.85
N GLN A 368 -9.56 -1.83 -13.36
CA GLN A 368 -8.91 -2.46 -12.21
C GLN A 368 -7.44 -2.76 -12.50
N GLY A 369 -7.13 -3.28 -13.68
CA GLY A 369 -5.77 -3.52 -14.14
C GLY A 369 -4.96 -2.22 -14.25
N LEU A 370 -5.54 -1.13 -14.76
CA LEU A 370 -4.90 0.19 -14.79
C LEU A 370 -4.61 0.72 -13.37
N ARG A 371 -5.54 0.56 -12.42
CA ARG A 371 -5.32 0.92 -11.01
C ARG A 371 -4.16 0.13 -10.42
N GLN A 372 -4.20 -1.19 -10.57
CA GLN A 372 -3.16 -2.07 -10.02
C GLN A 372 -1.78 -1.74 -10.58
N THR A 373 -1.65 -1.45 -11.87
CA THR A 373 -0.37 -1.02 -12.47
C THR A 373 0.12 0.32 -11.95
N VAL A 374 -0.78 1.25 -11.63
CA VAL A 374 -0.44 2.54 -10.99
C VAL A 374 0.08 2.32 -9.58
N ASP A 375 -0.62 1.50 -8.78
CA ASP A 375 -0.27 1.20 -7.40
C ASP A 375 1.07 0.44 -7.30
N GLU A 376 1.30 -0.53 -8.18
CA GLU A 376 2.60 -1.25 -8.28
C GLU A 376 3.76 -0.29 -8.60
N ARG A 377 3.52 0.70 -9.45
CA ARG A 377 4.52 1.73 -9.78
C ARG A 377 4.78 2.69 -8.62
N GLU A 378 3.75 3.06 -7.88
CA GLU A 378 3.92 3.89 -6.69
C GLU A 378 4.75 3.16 -5.62
N ALA A 379 4.44 1.89 -5.36
CA ALA A 379 5.20 1.05 -4.45
C ALA A 379 6.68 0.93 -4.88
N ARG A 380 6.93 0.64 -6.18
CA ARG A 380 8.28 0.56 -6.73
C ARG A 380 9.05 1.89 -6.64
N ARG A 381 8.35 3.02 -6.83
CA ARG A 381 8.97 4.36 -6.69
C ARG A 381 9.26 4.71 -5.24
N ALA A 382 8.39 4.30 -4.32
CA ALA A 382 8.67 4.47 -2.90
C ALA A 382 9.97 3.77 -2.54
N GLN A 383 10.20 2.56 -3.02
CA GLN A 383 11.45 1.83 -2.86
C GLN A 383 12.66 2.56 -3.49
N LEU A 384 12.52 3.00 -4.76
CA LEU A 384 13.61 3.68 -5.48
C LEU A 384 13.97 5.07 -4.91
N ARG A 385 13.06 5.72 -4.17
CA ARG A 385 13.35 6.99 -3.46
C ARG A 385 14.31 6.83 -2.28
N LEU A 386 14.51 5.62 -1.83
CA LEU A 386 15.33 5.28 -0.68
C LEU A 386 16.78 4.99 -1.07
N ASP A 387 17.00 4.66 -2.34
CA ASP A 387 18.32 4.41 -2.88
C ASP A 387 19.01 5.76 -3.16
N ALA A 388 20.02 6.08 -2.34
CA ALA A 388 20.77 7.34 -2.44
C ALA A 388 21.43 7.51 -3.82
N ASP A 389 21.92 6.43 -4.42
CA ASP A 389 22.55 6.44 -5.75
C ASP A 389 21.53 6.75 -6.83
N VAL A 390 20.32 6.17 -6.75
CA VAL A 390 19.22 6.45 -7.69
C VAL A 390 18.78 7.91 -7.57
N VAL A 391 18.69 8.44 -6.35
CA VAL A 391 18.34 9.85 -6.10
C VAL A 391 19.40 10.79 -6.67
N GLN A 392 20.68 10.47 -6.52
CA GLN A 392 21.77 11.31 -7.02
C GLN A 392 21.85 11.27 -8.55
N ARG A 393 21.75 10.08 -9.17
CA ARG A 393 21.65 9.91 -10.63
C ARG A 393 20.47 10.69 -11.20
N ARG A 394 19.31 10.65 -10.51
CA ARG A 394 18.13 11.45 -10.89
C ARG A 394 18.41 12.95 -10.88
N LYS A 395 18.99 13.50 -9.80
CA LYS A 395 19.33 14.93 -9.73
C LYS A 395 20.20 15.34 -10.90
N ARG A 396 21.12 14.48 -11.33
CA ARG A 396 21.97 14.70 -12.51
C ARG A 396 21.15 14.66 -13.80
N THR A 397 20.29 13.64 -13.99
CA THR A 397 19.47 13.49 -15.20
C THR A 397 18.46 14.64 -15.34
N VAL A 398 17.82 15.06 -14.24
CA VAL A 398 16.90 16.21 -14.26
C VAL A 398 17.64 17.50 -14.60
N ARG A 399 18.84 17.75 -14.04
CA ARG A 399 19.64 18.94 -14.38
C ARG A 399 20.01 18.96 -15.88
N ILE A 400 20.43 17.83 -16.43
CA ILE A 400 20.74 17.70 -17.85
C ILE A 400 19.50 17.95 -18.70
N GLY A 401 18.35 17.36 -18.35
CA GLY A 401 17.09 17.56 -19.05
C GLY A 401 16.64 19.03 -19.04
N VAL A 402 16.68 19.70 -17.88
CA VAL A 402 16.37 21.13 -17.76
C VAL A 402 17.34 21.98 -18.56
N PHE A 403 18.64 21.69 -18.50
CA PHE A 403 19.64 22.39 -19.28
C PHE A 403 19.39 22.29 -20.79
N MET A 404 19.06 21.07 -21.29
CA MET A 404 18.72 20.86 -22.70
C MET A 404 17.48 21.65 -23.15
N VAL A 405 16.47 21.72 -22.29
CA VAL A 405 15.27 22.54 -22.56
C VAL A 405 15.61 24.02 -22.63
N LEU A 406 16.44 24.53 -21.70
CA LEU A 406 16.90 25.93 -21.73
C LEU A 406 17.72 26.24 -22.96
N VAL A 407 18.66 25.37 -23.36
CA VAL A 407 19.43 25.49 -24.58
C VAL A 407 18.52 25.54 -25.81
N SER A 408 17.50 24.71 -25.84
CA SER A 408 16.49 24.71 -26.90
C SER A 408 15.80 26.07 -27.03
N VAL A 409 15.33 26.63 -25.90
CA VAL A 409 14.68 27.96 -25.90
C VAL A 409 15.60 29.04 -26.43
N VAL A 410 16.90 29.01 -26.06
CA VAL A 410 17.89 29.95 -26.55
C VAL A 410 18.10 29.77 -28.06
N LEU A 411 18.27 28.52 -28.56
CA LEU A 411 18.46 28.23 -29.98
C LEU A 411 17.25 28.67 -30.82
N VAL A 412 16.04 28.38 -30.35
CA VAL A 412 14.81 28.80 -31.05
C VAL A 412 14.72 30.33 -31.11
N ARG A 413 14.96 31.03 -29.98
CA ARG A 413 14.97 32.52 -29.99
C ARG A 413 16.05 33.11 -30.87
N SER A 414 17.27 32.53 -30.86
CA SER A 414 18.36 32.97 -31.72
C SER A 414 18.07 32.75 -33.22
N ALA A 415 17.42 31.64 -33.57
CA ALA A 415 16.96 31.37 -34.92
C ALA A 415 15.94 32.41 -35.40
N PHE A 416 15.02 32.81 -34.54
CA PHE A 416 14.05 33.88 -34.84
C PHE A 416 14.72 35.25 -34.97
N ALA A 417 15.67 35.59 -34.09
CA ALA A 417 16.40 36.86 -34.15
C ALA A 417 17.21 36.98 -35.45
N LEU A 418 17.83 35.89 -35.92
CA LEU A 418 18.57 35.87 -37.19
C LEU A 418 17.64 36.04 -38.41
N ARG A 419 16.39 35.57 -38.33
CA ARG A 419 15.41 35.69 -39.41
C ARG A 419 14.83 37.10 -39.52
N THR A 420 14.73 37.84 -38.41
CA THR A 420 14.12 39.19 -38.38
C THR A 420 15.15 40.31 -38.60
N GLY A 421 16.43 40.02 -38.60
CA GLY A 421 17.49 41.05 -38.54
C GLY A 421 18.02 41.60 -39.90
N VAL A 422 17.67 41.00 -41.06
CA VAL A 422 18.21 41.48 -42.38
C VAL A 422 17.16 41.38 -43.46
N PRO A 423 16.54 42.48 -43.87
CA PRO A 423 15.65 42.53 -45.04
C PRO A 423 16.48 42.38 -46.33
N GLY A 424 16.31 41.28 -47.05
CA GLY A 424 16.77 41.18 -48.45
C GLY A 424 17.96 40.23 -48.75
N ASP A 425 18.58 39.56 -47.78
CA ASP A 425 19.68 38.65 -48.05
C ASP A 425 19.21 37.17 -47.91
N TYR A 426 19.08 36.49 -49.07
CA TYR A 426 18.66 35.08 -49.16
C TYR A 426 19.70 34.07 -48.65
N ARG A 427 20.85 34.51 -48.10
CA ARG A 427 21.93 33.63 -47.61
C ARG A 427 21.72 33.15 -46.14
N THR A 428 20.71 33.63 -45.43
CA THR A 428 20.49 33.37 -44.01
C THR A 428 19.46 32.28 -43.65
N PRO A 429 18.68 31.64 -44.54
CA PRO A 429 17.65 30.65 -44.11
C PRO A 429 18.23 29.34 -43.57
N ILE A 430 19.40 28.90 -44.04
CA ILE A 430 20.00 27.61 -43.66
C ILE A 430 20.43 27.58 -42.18
N PRO A 431 21.19 28.56 -41.64
CA PRO A 431 21.58 28.53 -40.24
C PRO A 431 20.39 28.69 -39.28
N ALA A 432 19.39 29.49 -39.65
CA ALA A 432 18.17 29.61 -38.82
C ALA A 432 17.35 28.30 -38.79
N ALA A 433 17.21 27.61 -39.92
CA ALA A 433 16.56 26.32 -40.02
C ALA A 433 17.32 25.23 -39.22
N MET A 434 18.65 25.23 -39.30
CA MET A 434 19.50 24.31 -38.52
C MET A 434 19.35 24.56 -36.99
N MET A 435 19.31 25.82 -36.56
CA MET A 435 19.10 26.15 -35.13
C MET A 435 17.72 25.73 -34.65
N LEU A 436 16.67 25.91 -35.44
CA LEU A 436 15.31 25.43 -35.10
C LEU A 436 15.27 23.92 -35.01
N PHE A 437 15.88 23.21 -35.97
CA PHE A 437 15.92 21.75 -35.95
C PHE A 437 16.73 21.21 -34.75
N SER A 438 17.89 21.80 -34.47
CA SER A 438 18.69 21.46 -33.29
C SER A 438 17.96 21.76 -31.99
N GLY A 439 17.22 22.87 -31.90
CA GLY A 439 16.37 23.21 -30.78
C GLY A 439 15.27 22.17 -30.53
N LEU A 440 14.59 21.73 -31.60
CA LEU A 440 13.58 20.67 -31.53
C LEU A 440 14.16 19.33 -31.06
N ILE A 441 15.34 18.95 -31.53
CA ILE A 441 16.06 17.74 -31.09
C ILE A 441 16.39 17.86 -29.58
N CYS A 442 16.93 19.00 -29.15
CA CYS A 442 17.26 19.24 -27.73
C CYS A 442 16.04 19.17 -26.84
N VAL A 443 14.89 19.72 -27.26
CA VAL A 443 13.61 19.57 -26.53
C VAL A 443 13.21 18.11 -26.44
N GLY A 444 13.19 17.40 -27.56
CA GLY A 444 12.81 15.99 -27.62
C GLY A 444 13.69 15.13 -26.71
N PHE A 445 14.99 15.32 -26.77
CA PHE A 445 15.95 14.58 -25.95
C PHE A 445 15.84 14.94 -24.47
N GLY A 446 15.74 16.23 -24.13
CA GLY A 446 15.52 16.70 -22.75
C GLY A 446 14.24 16.15 -22.16
N MET A 447 13.15 16.14 -22.94
CA MET A 447 11.86 15.58 -22.53
C MET A 447 11.92 14.06 -22.33
N VAL A 448 12.59 13.32 -23.23
CA VAL A 448 12.82 11.87 -23.07
C VAL A 448 13.62 11.57 -21.80
N LEU A 449 14.67 12.35 -21.51
CA LEU A 449 15.44 12.20 -20.27
C LEU A 449 14.60 12.47 -19.01
N LEU A 450 13.78 13.52 -19.03
CA LEU A 450 12.88 13.85 -17.93
C LEU A 450 11.82 12.75 -17.72
N MET A 451 11.34 12.15 -18.81
CA MET A 451 10.31 11.12 -18.79
C MET A 451 10.83 9.72 -18.45
N ARG A 452 12.04 9.37 -18.87
CA ARG A 452 12.72 8.11 -18.51
C ARG A 452 13.26 8.10 -17.09
N SER A 453 13.22 9.23 -16.38
CA SER A 453 13.60 9.26 -14.97
C SER A 453 12.73 8.27 -14.16
N PRO A 454 13.32 7.31 -13.42
CA PRO A 454 12.59 6.29 -12.66
C PRO A 454 11.66 6.88 -11.60
N LEU A 455 11.83 8.16 -11.28
CA LEU A 455 11.02 8.90 -10.34
C LEU A 455 10.28 10.04 -11.07
N ARG A 456 9.26 9.71 -11.86
CA ARG A 456 8.43 10.71 -12.55
C ARG A 456 7.82 11.73 -11.58
N ALA A 457 7.60 12.95 -12.04
CA ALA A 457 6.99 13.98 -11.23
C ALA A 457 5.58 13.56 -10.75
N PRO A 458 5.20 13.83 -9.49
CA PRO A 458 3.87 13.49 -8.96
C PRO A 458 2.73 14.12 -9.76
N LEU A 459 3.01 15.22 -10.47
CA LEU A 459 2.06 15.88 -11.37
C LEU A 459 1.62 14.97 -12.53
N PHE A 460 2.56 14.26 -13.16
CA PHE A 460 2.27 13.37 -14.29
C PHE A 460 1.34 12.23 -13.90
N GLU A 461 1.49 11.72 -12.71
CA GLU A 461 0.66 10.65 -12.17
C GLU A 461 -0.74 11.13 -11.80
N ARG A 462 -0.84 12.33 -11.23
CA ARG A 462 -2.14 12.97 -11.00
C ARG A 462 -2.89 13.18 -12.31
N ILE A 463 -2.19 13.62 -13.37
CA ILE A 463 -2.78 13.77 -14.71
C ILE A 463 -3.19 12.41 -15.26
N PHE A 464 -2.35 11.38 -15.17
CA PHE A 464 -2.68 10.02 -15.63
C PHE A 464 -3.90 9.45 -14.90
N ARG A 465 -3.95 9.57 -13.57
CA ARG A 465 -5.12 9.16 -12.76
C ARG A 465 -6.38 9.92 -13.16
N ALA A 466 -6.29 11.24 -13.29
CA ALA A 466 -7.44 12.07 -13.68
C ALA A 466 -7.94 11.71 -15.09
N LEU A 467 -7.02 11.45 -16.01
CA LEU A 467 -7.34 11.17 -17.41
C LEU A 467 -7.89 9.75 -17.60
N TRP A 468 -7.27 8.72 -17.01
CA TRP A 468 -7.62 7.32 -17.26
C TRP A 468 -8.55 6.71 -16.21
N LEU A 469 -8.37 7.03 -14.93
CA LEU A 469 -9.21 6.53 -13.85
C LEU A 469 -10.36 7.48 -13.50
N GLY A 470 -10.32 8.72 -14.01
CA GLY A 470 -11.37 9.71 -13.89
C GLY A 470 -12.55 9.50 -14.85
N ALA A 471 -13.47 10.46 -14.87
CA ALA A 471 -14.64 10.44 -15.75
C ALA A 471 -14.29 10.36 -17.25
N PRO A 472 -13.24 11.09 -17.76
CA PRO A 472 -12.88 11.04 -19.17
C PRO A 472 -12.45 9.66 -19.64
N GLY A 473 -11.60 8.97 -18.87
CA GLY A 473 -11.11 7.64 -19.22
C GLY A 473 -12.22 6.59 -19.18
N ARG A 474 -13.07 6.62 -18.17
CA ARG A 474 -14.24 5.74 -18.10
C ARG A 474 -15.19 5.96 -19.25
N TRP A 475 -15.44 7.19 -19.65
CA TRP A 475 -16.24 7.51 -20.82
C TRP A 475 -15.58 6.96 -22.11
N PHE A 476 -14.28 7.18 -22.28
CA PHE A 476 -13.52 6.69 -23.43
C PHE A 476 -13.57 5.16 -23.54
N LEU A 477 -13.32 4.43 -22.46
CA LEU A 477 -13.36 2.97 -22.40
C LEU A 477 -14.77 2.44 -22.70
N ARG A 478 -15.82 3.06 -22.17
CA ARG A 478 -17.22 2.70 -22.43
C ARG A 478 -17.64 3.01 -23.87
N SER A 479 -17.18 4.12 -24.44
CA SER A 479 -17.47 4.49 -25.84
C SER A 479 -16.79 3.58 -26.87
N ALA A 480 -15.73 2.89 -26.47
CA ALA A 480 -15.06 1.90 -27.30
C ALA A 480 -15.69 0.51 -27.23
N ALA A 481 -16.60 0.26 -26.26
CA ALA A 481 -17.29 -1.02 -26.13
C ALA A 481 -18.26 -1.22 -27.31
N PRO A 482 -18.30 -2.43 -27.92
CA PRO A 482 -19.25 -2.74 -28.98
C PRO A 482 -20.68 -2.66 -28.42
N GLN A 483 -21.58 -2.00 -29.13
CA GLN A 483 -22.96 -1.74 -28.70
C GLN A 483 -23.75 -3.03 -28.37
N SER A 484 -23.38 -4.17 -28.93
CA SER A 484 -24.01 -5.48 -28.65
C SER A 484 -23.79 -6.00 -27.22
N SER A 485 -22.78 -5.51 -26.51
CA SER A 485 -22.53 -5.96 -25.13
C SER A 485 -23.29 -5.16 -24.07
N ALA A 486 -23.71 -3.94 -24.38
CA ALA A 486 -24.51 -3.12 -23.47
C ALA A 486 -25.96 -3.66 -23.34
N ASP A 487 -26.54 -4.12 -24.44
CA ASP A 487 -27.90 -4.68 -24.45
C ASP A 487 -27.94 -6.06 -23.77
N SER A 488 -26.90 -6.89 -23.96
CA SER A 488 -26.85 -8.23 -23.37
C SER A 488 -26.65 -8.22 -21.85
N VAL A 489 -25.97 -7.21 -21.29
CA VAL A 489 -25.75 -7.06 -19.82
C VAL A 489 -27.05 -6.54 -19.17
N THR A 490 -27.75 -5.61 -19.83
CA THR A 490 -29.05 -5.10 -19.35
C THR A 490 -30.14 -6.18 -19.42
N ASP A 491 -30.14 -7.01 -20.45
CA ASP A 491 -31.06 -8.15 -20.56
C ASP A 491 -30.70 -9.27 -19.58
N ARG A 492 -29.42 -9.59 -19.37
CA ARG A 492 -29.00 -10.55 -18.34
C ARG A 492 -29.29 -10.07 -16.93
N SER A 493 -29.12 -8.79 -16.63
CA SER A 493 -29.46 -8.25 -15.31
C SER A 493 -30.97 -8.23 -15.08
N LYS A 494 -31.76 -7.91 -16.09
CA LYS A 494 -33.23 -8.03 -16.04
C LYS A 494 -33.68 -9.49 -15.95
N ALA A 495 -33.07 -10.38 -16.69
CA ALA A 495 -33.35 -11.82 -16.60
C ALA A 495 -32.95 -12.39 -15.23
N LEU A 496 -31.83 -11.96 -14.64
CA LEU A 496 -31.40 -12.36 -13.27
C LEU A 496 -32.36 -11.83 -12.19
N VAL A 497 -32.81 -10.59 -12.31
CA VAL A 497 -33.76 -9.97 -11.37
C VAL A 497 -35.14 -10.65 -11.49
N VAL A 498 -35.57 -10.99 -12.69
CA VAL A 498 -36.84 -11.77 -12.90
C VAL A 498 -36.69 -13.19 -12.36
N THR A 499 -35.53 -13.84 -12.56
CA THR A 499 -35.27 -15.20 -12.04
C THR A 499 -35.11 -15.22 -10.51
N THR A 500 -34.48 -14.20 -9.89
CA THR A 500 -34.40 -14.11 -8.43
C THR A 500 -35.74 -13.76 -7.80
N ALA A 501 -36.56 -12.94 -8.42
CA ALA A 501 -37.91 -12.65 -7.96
C ALA A 501 -38.84 -13.88 -8.06
N ALA A 502 -38.67 -14.70 -9.10
CA ALA A 502 -39.43 -15.96 -9.28
C ALA A 502 -38.99 -17.07 -8.30
N LEU A 503 -37.72 -17.03 -7.81
CA LEU A 503 -37.15 -18.03 -6.86
C LEU A 503 -37.38 -17.67 -5.40
N SER A 504 -38.02 -16.57 -5.10
CA SER A 504 -38.29 -16.14 -3.71
C SER A 504 -39.50 -16.81 -3.05
N ALA A 505 -40.31 -17.51 -3.81
CA ALA A 505 -41.44 -18.29 -3.28
C ALA A 505 -41.01 -19.76 -3.02
N PRO A 506 -41.24 -20.32 -1.82
CA PRO A 506 -40.86 -21.70 -1.50
C PRO A 506 -41.41 -22.74 -2.47
N ASP A 507 -42.63 -22.54 -2.96
CA ASP A 507 -43.30 -23.47 -3.91
C ASP A 507 -42.66 -23.51 -5.31
N ALA A 508 -42.10 -22.39 -5.78
CA ALA A 508 -41.38 -22.32 -7.04
C ALA A 508 -40.01 -23.04 -7.01
N ARG A 509 -39.37 -23.11 -5.85
CA ARG A 509 -38.14 -23.89 -5.66
C ARG A 509 -38.38 -25.38 -5.68
N LEU A 510 -39.48 -25.82 -5.08
CA LEU A 510 -39.89 -27.24 -5.08
C LEU A 510 -40.19 -27.70 -6.50
N ALA A 511 -41.01 -26.96 -7.26
CA ALA A 511 -41.35 -27.27 -8.65
C ALA A 511 -40.11 -27.29 -9.59
N ALA A 512 -39.14 -26.41 -9.37
CA ALA A 512 -37.88 -26.38 -10.14
C ALA A 512 -36.99 -27.59 -9.84
N LEU A 513 -36.96 -28.06 -8.58
CA LEU A 513 -36.24 -29.27 -8.18
C LEU A 513 -36.88 -30.54 -8.72
N GLU A 514 -38.21 -30.64 -8.68
CA GLU A 514 -38.99 -31.78 -9.26
C GLU A 514 -38.79 -31.87 -10.77
N ALA A 515 -38.83 -30.74 -11.49
CA ALA A 515 -38.55 -30.71 -12.92
C ALA A 515 -37.11 -31.11 -13.30
N ARG A 516 -36.16 -30.86 -12.39
CA ARG A 516 -34.75 -31.24 -12.58
C ARG A 516 -34.50 -32.71 -12.28
N LEU A 517 -35.19 -33.27 -11.27
CA LEU A 517 -35.21 -34.71 -10.98
C LEU A 517 -35.81 -35.50 -12.11
N ALA A 518 -36.97 -35.10 -12.66
CA ALA A 518 -37.61 -35.74 -13.78
C ALA A 518 -36.75 -35.77 -15.06
N ARG A 519 -35.94 -34.72 -15.30
CA ARG A 519 -34.96 -34.72 -16.42
C ARG A 519 -33.81 -35.69 -16.17
N LEU A 520 -33.30 -35.78 -14.96
CA LEU A 520 -32.22 -36.72 -14.61
C LEU A 520 -32.69 -38.17 -14.66
N GLU A 521 -33.96 -38.46 -14.30
CA GLU A 521 -34.56 -39.80 -14.43
C GLU A 521 -34.75 -40.18 -15.90
N ASN A 522 -35.19 -39.26 -16.75
CA ASN A 522 -35.31 -39.50 -18.19
C ASN A 522 -33.94 -39.71 -18.88
N ASP A 523 -32.90 -39.01 -18.45
CA ASP A 523 -31.54 -39.20 -18.98
C ASP A 523 -30.90 -40.51 -18.50
N LEU A 524 -31.31 -41.04 -17.35
CA LEU A 524 -30.86 -42.34 -16.83
C LEU A 524 -31.61 -43.52 -17.49
N THR A 525 -32.82 -43.33 -17.94
CA THR A 525 -33.61 -44.35 -18.64
C THR A 525 -33.34 -44.40 -20.16
N ALA A 526 -32.66 -43.36 -20.69
CA ALA A 526 -32.27 -43.26 -22.11
C ALA A 526 -30.84 -43.80 -22.39
N LYS A 527 -30.12 -44.28 -21.37
CA LYS A 527 -28.88 -45.03 -21.47
C LYS A 527 -29.07 -46.49 -21.10
#